data_af4bcfcf89540b7018511d911825903d
#
_entry.id   af4bcfcf89540b7018511d911825903d
#
_cell.length_a   1.000
_cell.length_b   1.000
_cell.length_c   1.000
_cell.angle_alpha   90.00
_cell.angle_beta   90.00
_cell.angle_gamma   90.00
#
_symmetry.space_group_name_H-M   'P 1'
#
loop_
_entity.id
_entity.type
_entity.pdbx_description
1 polymer ?
#
loop_
_entity_poly.entity_id
_entity_poly.type
_entity_poly.pdbx_seq_one_letter_code
_entity_poly.pdbx_strand_id
1 'polypeptide(L)'
;IGLVGSEMCIRDRGLALFAAMPVFAQQKATINVHPEQGKEIISKHIYGQFAEHLGTCIYGGLWVGEDSKIPNTQGYRNDVLQALKDLKVPVLRWPGGCFADEYHWMDGIGPKENRPRMVNNNWGGTVEDNSFGTHEFLNLCELIGCEPYISGNVGSGSVEEMAKWVEYMTSEQGSPMAKLRKENGREKPWKVKFFGVGNESWGCGGSMRPEYYADLYRRYSTYCRNYDGNHLFKIASGASDYDYNWTEVLMKNVGHRMAGLSLHYYTVTGWSGSKGSATEFTNDDYYWTMGKCLEIEPVLKKHIAIMDKYDPKKQIGLMVDEWGTWWDEEPGTVRGHLYQQNTLRDAFVASLTLDVFHKYTDRIKMTNIAQIANVLQSMILTKEDKMVLTPTYHVFEMYKVHQDATYLPLELNCERKVVRDDRIVPMVSATASRDANGFIHISLSNVDLQESQEIELNLGEVKAKSVTGRILTANNIGDYNSFEKPSVVAPKEFTGAKVNKGSLKVTLPAKSIVVLEVK
;
A
#
# COMPACT_ATOMS: atom_id res chain seq x y z
N ILE A 1 -62.77 -44.97 -53.58
CA ILE A 1 -62.05 -44.87 -54.83
C ILE A 1 -60.98 -43.78 -54.61
N GLY A 2 -59.71 -44.00 -54.52
CA GLY A 2 -58.87 -44.76 -55.38
C GLY A 2 -57.74 -43.85 -55.89
N LEU A 3 -56.54 -44.37 -55.74
CA LEU A 3 -55.41 -44.36 -56.65
C LEU A 3 -54.31 -43.29 -56.46
N VAL A 4 -53.17 -43.80 -56.08
CA VAL A 4 -51.90 -44.00 -56.82
C VAL A 4 -51.03 -42.74 -56.83
N GLY A 5 -49.95 -42.64 -56.15
CA GLY A 5 -48.62 -43.17 -56.41
C GLY A 5 -47.78 -42.25 -57.29
N SER A 6 -46.76 -41.61 -56.73
CA SER A 6 -45.47 -41.49 -57.39
C SER A 6 -44.41 -41.10 -56.39
N GLU A 7 -43.43 -41.95 -56.26
CA GLU A 7 -42.16 -41.68 -55.57
C GLU A 7 -41.43 -40.56 -56.33
N MET A 8 -40.97 -39.56 -55.57
CA MET A 8 -40.00 -38.61 -56.08
C MET A 8 -38.85 -38.48 -55.10
N CYS A 9 -37.74 -39.06 -55.45
CA CYS A 9 -36.48 -38.96 -54.79
C CYS A 9 -36.08 -37.49 -54.62
N ILE A 10 -36.07 -37.01 -53.38
CA ILE A 10 -35.43 -35.75 -53.02
C ILE A 10 -34.01 -36.07 -52.55
N ARG A 11 -33.02 -35.71 -53.37
CA ARG A 11 -31.61 -35.66 -52.97
C ARG A 11 -31.43 -34.67 -51.87
N ASP A 12 -31.11 -35.15 -50.68
CA ASP A 12 -30.60 -34.37 -49.56
C ASP A 12 -29.27 -33.72 -49.95
N ARG A 13 -29.30 -32.43 -50.25
CA ARG A 13 -28.12 -31.57 -50.23
C ARG A 13 -28.02 -30.99 -48.82
N GLY A 14 -27.22 -31.63 -47.98
CA GLY A 14 -26.79 -31.07 -46.70
C GLY A 14 -26.02 -29.77 -46.96
N LEU A 15 -26.66 -28.62 -46.71
CA LEU A 15 -25.95 -27.35 -46.53
C LEU A 15 -25.28 -27.40 -45.14
N ALA A 16 -23.98 -27.66 -45.11
CA ALA A 16 -23.18 -27.40 -43.91
C ALA A 16 -23.10 -25.87 -43.74
N LEU A 17 -23.91 -25.31 -42.84
CA LEU A 17 -23.70 -23.98 -42.33
C LEU A 17 -22.43 -24.00 -41.50
N PHE A 18 -21.31 -23.61 -42.09
CA PHE A 18 -20.16 -23.16 -41.30
C PHE A 18 -20.57 -21.85 -40.62
N ALA A 19 -20.94 -21.94 -39.35
CA ALA A 19 -21.00 -20.79 -38.47
C ALA A 19 -19.58 -20.23 -38.37
N ALA A 20 -19.29 -19.18 -39.13
CA ALA A 20 -18.10 -18.39 -38.93
C ALA A 20 -18.21 -17.78 -37.51
N MET A 21 -17.52 -18.40 -36.55
CA MET A 21 -17.27 -17.71 -35.26
C MET A 21 -16.54 -16.41 -35.61
N PRO A 22 -17.00 -15.28 -35.08
CA PRO A 22 -16.25 -14.05 -35.29
C PRO A 22 -14.87 -14.27 -34.65
N VAL A 23 -13.84 -14.27 -35.46
CA VAL A 23 -12.46 -14.12 -35.00
C VAL A 23 -12.40 -12.70 -34.48
N PHE A 24 -12.61 -12.53 -33.18
CA PHE A 24 -12.28 -11.28 -32.53
C PHE A 24 -10.81 -11.03 -32.80
N ALA A 25 -10.51 -9.96 -33.51
CA ALA A 25 -9.13 -9.53 -33.74
C ALA A 25 -8.52 -9.33 -32.32
N GLN A 26 -7.54 -10.15 -32.00
CA GLN A 26 -6.81 -10.09 -30.76
C GLN A 26 -6.25 -8.68 -30.61
N GLN A 27 -6.78 -7.91 -29.66
CA GLN A 27 -6.39 -6.51 -29.51
C GLN A 27 -4.94 -6.45 -29.03
N LYS A 28 -4.12 -5.73 -29.76
CA LYS A 28 -2.70 -5.56 -29.46
C LYS A 28 -2.51 -4.31 -28.63
N ALA A 29 -1.85 -4.45 -27.47
CA ALA A 29 -1.28 -3.34 -26.74
C ALA A 29 0.21 -3.18 -27.11
N THR A 30 0.70 -1.95 -27.06
CA THR A 30 2.13 -1.67 -27.26
C THR A 30 2.66 -0.91 -26.06
N ILE A 31 3.81 -1.36 -25.57
CA ILE A 31 4.54 -0.69 -24.49
C ILE A 31 5.94 -0.33 -25.02
N ASN A 32 6.26 0.96 -24.98
CA ASN A 32 7.60 1.46 -25.28
C ASN A 32 8.23 1.94 -23.98
N VAL A 33 9.23 1.23 -23.49
CA VAL A 33 10.03 1.62 -22.33
C VAL A 33 11.20 2.46 -22.82
N HIS A 34 11.52 3.52 -22.09
CA HIS A 34 12.59 4.47 -22.39
C HIS A 34 13.74 4.39 -21.36
N PRO A 35 14.60 3.35 -21.44
CA PRO A 35 15.66 3.15 -20.45
C PRO A 35 16.69 4.28 -20.41
N GLU A 36 16.87 5.01 -21.50
CA GLU A 36 17.76 6.16 -21.63
C GLU A 36 17.26 7.39 -20.87
N GLN A 37 15.96 7.45 -20.56
CA GLN A 37 15.33 8.57 -19.82
C GLN A 37 15.27 8.29 -18.31
N GLY A 38 15.66 7.10 -17.86
CA GLY A 38 15.65 6.75 -16.45
C GLY A 38 16.61 7.61 -15.63
N LYS A 39 16.08 8.37 -14.66
CA LYS A 39 16.86 9.28 -13.79
C LYS A 39 16.46 9.15 -12.32
N GLU A 40 15.17 9.01 -12.06
CA GLU A 40 14.63 9.01 -10.71
C GLU A 40 14.70 7.61 -10.09
N ILE A 41 15.00 7.57 -8.81
CA ILE A 41 15.01 6.32 -8.03
C ILE A 41 13.65 6.12 -7.39
N ILE A 42 13.06 4.97 -7.59
CA ILE A 42 11.87 4.53 -6.85
C ILE A 42 12.29 4.31 -5.40
N SER A 43 11.93 5.24 -4.53
CA SER A 43 12.24 5.10 -3.11
C SER A 43 11.67 3.79 -2.57
N LYS A 44 12.50 2.98 -1.90
CA LYS A 44 12.01 1.75 -1.25
C LYS A 44 10.86 2.03 -0.29
N HIS A 45 10.82 3.22 0.34
CA HIS A 45 9.78 3.60 1.29
C HIS A 45 8.38 3.74 0.66
N ILE A 46 8.25 3.72 -0.69
CA ILE A 46 6.95 3.56 -1.38
C ILE A 46 6.28 2.22 -1.02
N TYR A 47 7.06 1.23 -0.57
CA TYR A 47 6.58 -0.07 -0.10
C TYR A 47 6.35 -0.14 1.41
N GLY A 48 6.19 1.02 2.04
CA GLY A 48 5.96 1.16 3.47
C GLY A 48 4.65 0.54 3.93
N GLN A 49 4.62 0.22 5.21
CA GLN A 49 3.50 -0.42 5.89
C GLN A 49 3.01 0.46 7.03
N PHE A 50 1.77 0.23 7.46
CA PHE A 50 1.14 0.95 8.54
C PHE A 50 0.60 -0.02 9.59
N ALA A 51 0.89 0.25 10.85
CA ALA A 51 0.39 -0.47 12.01
C ALA A 51 -0.26 0.52 12.98
N GLU A 52 -1.46 0.22 13.41
CA GLU A 52 -2.21 1.03 14.37
C GLU A 52 -2.74 0.18 15.51
N HIS A 53 -2.87 0.78 16.70
CA HIS A 53 -3.67 0.20 17.76
C HIS A 53 -5.15 0.22 17.35
N LEU A 54 -5.50 -0.67 16.46
CA LEU A 54 -6.81 -0.84 15.86
C LEU A 54 -7.11 -2.33 15.70
N GLY A 55 -8.23 -2.78 16.26
CA GLY A 55 -8.64 -4.16 16.16
C GLY A 55 -7.54 -5.12 16.61
N THR A 56 -7.21 -6.06 15.76
CA THR A 56 -6.14 -7.05 16.00
C THR A 56 -4.89 -6.81 15.14
N CYS A 57 -4.63 -5.56 14.72
CA CYS A 57 -3.40 -5.26 13.98
C CYS A 57 -2.17 -5.50 14.85
N ILE A 58 -2.14 -4.96 16.06
CA ILE A 58 -1.04 -5.12 17.01
C ILE A 58 -1.23 -6.41 17.81
N TYR A 59 -2.25 -6.45 18.68
CA TYR A 59 -2.50 -7.57 19.57
C TYR A 59 -3.15 -8.73 18.86
N GLY A 60 -2.45 -9.87 18.80
CA GLY A 60 -2.84 -11.05 18.00
C GLY A 60 -2.37 -11.03 16.55
N GLY A 61 -2.09 -9.85 16.01
CA GLY A 61 -1.48 -9.67 14.68
C GLY A 61 0.04 -9.70 14.74
N LEU A 62 0.66 -8.60 15.16
CA LEU A 62 2.11 -8.50 15.29
C LEU A 62 2.63 -9.09 16.61
N TRP A 63 1.89 -8.86 17.69
CA TRP A 63 2.28 -9.08 19.07
C TRP A 63 1.33 -10.02 19.80
N VAL A 64 1.88 -11.02 20.48
CA VAL A 64 1.09 -11.99 21.28
C VAL A 64 1.58 -12.07 22.73
N GLY A 65 2.64 -11.35 23.08
CA GLY A 65 3.28 -11.43 24.38
C GLY A 65 4.28 -12.58 24.48
N GLU A 66 5.27 -12.43 25.38
CA GLU A 66 6.37 -13.39 25.52
C GLU A 66 5.90 -14.73 26.07
N ASP A 67 4.88 -14.75 26.94
CA ASP A 67 4.33 -15.94 27.58
C ASP A 67 3.30 -16.67 26.71
N SER A 68 3.04 -16.20 25.47
CA SER A 68 2.09 -16.81 24.56
C SER A 68 2.52 -18.22 24.13
N LYS A 69 1.54 -19.12 24.00
CA LYS A 69 1.76 -20.46 23.40
C LYS A 69 1.96 -20.40 21.88
N ILE A 70 1.59 -19.28 21.24
CA ILE A 70 1.86 -19.04 19.83
C ILE A 70 3.36 -18.85 19.68
N PRO A 71 4.03 -19.55 18.72
CA PRO A 71 5.46 -19.38 18.50
C PRO A 71 5.85 -17.92 18.30
N ASN A 72 6.71 -17.40 19.18
CA ASN A 72 7.09 -16.01 19.18
C ASN A 72 8.57 -15.81 19.51
N THR A 73 9.10 -14.67 19.12
CA THR A 73 10.41 -14.15 19.54
C THR A 73 10.18 -12.85 20.29
N GLN A 74 10.43 -12.84 21.58
CA GLN A 74 10.21 -11.67 22.45
C GLN A 74 8.77 -11.12 22.35
N GLY A 75 7.77 -11.98 22.19
CA GLY A 75 6.37 -11.61 22.05
C GLY A 75 5.88 -11.33 20.62
N TYR A 76 6.77 -11.19 19.65
CA TYR A 76 6.39 -11.03 18.23
C TYR A 76 6.14 -12.39 17.59
N ARG A 77 5.07 -12.54 16.85
CA ARG A 77 4.75 -13.78 16.14
C ARG A 77 5.87 -14.15 15.15
N ASN A 78 6.40 -15.36 15.23
CA ASN A 78 7.48 -15.81 14.36
C ASN A 78 7.07 -15.92 12.89
N ASP A 79 5.86 -16.39 12.61
CA ASP A 79 5.31 -16.49 11.26
C ASP A 79 5.18 -15.11 10.61
N VAL A 80 4.66 -14.12 11.34
CA VAL A 80 4.53 -12.73 10.89
C VAL A 80 5.90 -12.10 10.70
N LEU A 81 6.85 -12.25 11.66
CA LEU A 81 8.20 -11.73 11.52
C LEU A 81 8.87 -12.24 10.23
N GLN A 82 8.74 -13.53 9.94
CA GLN A 82 9.34 -14.11 8.73
C GLN A 82 8.69 -13.52 7.47
N ALA A 83 7.37 -13.43 7.42
CA ALA A 83 6.66 -12.85 6.29
C ALA A 83 7.08 -11.38 6.03
N LEU A 84 7.26 -10.57 7.09
CA LEU A 84 7.69 -9.18 6.95
C LEU A 84 9.15 -9.05 6.48
N LYS A 85 10.04 -9.94 6.91
CA LYS A 85 11.42 -10.03 6.40
C LYS A 85 11.45 -10.41 4.92
N ASP A 86 10.65 -11.39 4.52
CA ASP A 86 10.55 -11.83 3.13
C ASP A 86 9.99 -10.74 2.22
N LEU A 87 9.07 -9.94 2.74
CA LEU A 87 8.50 -8.77 2.06
C LEU A 87 9.51 -7.62 1.92
N LYS A 88 10.60 -7.64 2.72
CA LYS A 88 11.58 -6.55 2.81
C LYS A 88 10.91 -5.22 3.13
N VAL A 89 10.06 -5.20 4.16
CA VAL A 89 9.38 -3.98 4.61
C VAL A 89 10.41 -2.87 4.86
N PRO A 90 10.35 -1.74 4.15
CA PRO A 90 11.38 -0.70 4.27
C PRO A 90 11.11 0.31 5.37
N VAL A 91 9.83 0.53 5.70
CA VAL A 91 9.39 1.47 6.73
C VAL A 91 8.05 1.01 7.32
N LEU A 92 7.89 1.16 8.62
CA LEU A 92 6.67 0.85 9.35
C LEU A 92 6.22 2.08 10.14
N ARG A 93 4.99 2.54 9.89
CA ARG A 93 4.34 3.66 10.58
C ARG A 93 3.56 3.15 11.79
N TRP A 94 3.68 3.83 12.95
CA TRP A 94 3.05 3.52 14.24
C TRP A 94 3.03 4.78 15.13
N PRO A 95 2.16 4.94 16.15
CA PRO A 95 1.20 4.01 16.75
C PRO A 95 -0.17 4.01 16.07
N GLY A 96 -0.39 4.85 15.10
CA GLY A 96 -1.65 4.94 14.39
C GLY A 96 -1.71 6.09 13.43
N GLY A 97 -2.84 6.15 12.89
CA GLY A 97 -3.72 7.19 12.41
C GLY A 97 -4.41 7.91 13.57
N CYS A 98 -5.74 7.80 13.63
CA CYS A 98 -6.53 8.48 14.68
C CYS A 98 -6.11 8.12 16.11
N PHE A 99 -5.67 6.89 16.37
CA PHE A 99 -5.19 6.49 17.67
C PHE A 99 -3.97 7.31 18.12
N ALA A 100 -3.10 7.74 17.21
CA ALA A 100 -1.91 8.50 17.54
C ALA A 100 -2.21 9.82 18.27
N ASP A 101 -3.34 10.46 17.94
CA ASP A 101 -3.72 11.75 18.52
C ASP A 101 -4.44 11.67 19.88
N GLU A 102 -4.64 10.44 20.39
CA GLU A 102 -5.06 10.17 21.78
C GLU A 102 -4.00 9.37 22.55
N TYR A 103 -2.89 8.97 21.92
CA TYR A 103 -1.85 8.15 22.52
C TYR A 103 -0.83 8.98 23.31
N HIS A 104 -0.69 8.66 24.59
CA HIS A 104 0.32 9.21 25.50
C HIS A 104 1.47 8.21 25.63
N TRP A 105 2.59 8.48 24.98
CA TRP A 105 3.69 7.53 24.82
C TRP A 105 4.30 7.02 26.14
N MET A 106 4.23 7.82 27.21
CA MET A 106 4.72 7.42 28.54
C MET A 106 3.90 6.27 29.14
N ASP A 107 2.66 6.11 28.72
CA ASP A 107 1.80 4.99 29.14
C ASP A 107 2.27 3.64 28.55
N GLY A 108 3.03 3.67 27.45
CA GLY A 108 3.56 2.51 26.77
C GLY A 108 5.02 2.19 27.08
N ILE A 109 5.59 2.68 28.18
CA ILE A 109 6.98 2.40 28.59
C ILE A 109 7.06 1.89 30.04
N GLY A 110 8.21 1.38 30.43
CA GLY A 110 8.43 0.78 31.75
C GLY A 110 7.85 -0.63 31.88
N PRO A 111 7.79 -1.18 33.10
CA PRO A 111 7.26 -2.51 33.38
C PRO A 111 5.81 -2.63 32.91
N LYS A 112 5.49 -3.69 32.15
CA LYS A 112 4.17 -3.84 31.50
C LYS A 112 3.02 -3.91 32.49
N GLU A 113 3.24 -4.52 33.64
CA GLU A 113 2.25 -4.64 34.73
C GLU A 113 1.84 -3.30 35.34
N ASN A 114 2.67 -2.27 35.17
CA ASN A 114 2.43 -0.92 35.69
C ASN A 114 1.89 0.06 34.63
N ARG A 115 1.79 -0.37 33.39
CA ARG A 115 1.30 0.49 32.30
C ARG A 115 -0.20 0.74 32.47
N PRO A 116 -0.67 1.98 32.38
CA PRO A 116 -2.10 2.27 32.47
C PRO A 116 -2.85 1.72 31.26
N ARG A 117 -4.11 1.41 31.49
CA ARG A 117 -5.03 1.02 30.39
C ARG A 117 -5.77 2.24 29.89
N MET A 118 -6.08 2.28 28.61
CA MET A 118 -6.88 3.33 28.00
C MET A 118 -8.02 2.76 27.17
N VAL A 119 -9.10 3.51 27.01
CA VAL A 119 -10.18 3.17 26.09
C VAL A 119 -9.79 3.70 24.71
N ASN A 120 -9.78 2.83 23.72
CA ASN A 120 -9.60 3.22 22.32
C ASN A 120 -10.93 3.75 21.76
N ASN A 121 -11.14 5.05 21.89
CA ASN A 121 -12.41 5.71 21.51
C ASN A 121 -12.62 5.72 20.00
N ASN A 122 -11.55 5.73 19.22
CA ASN A 122 -11.64 5.74 17.76
C ASN A 122 -12.04 4.37 17.21
N TRP A 123 -11.57 3.28 17.85
CA TRP A 123 -11.67 1.94 17.29
C TRP A 123 -12.32 0.94 18.23
N GLY A 124 -13.63 0.75 18.06
CA GLY A 124 -14.40 -0.29 18.73
C GLY A 124 -14.64 -0.10 20.24
N GLY A 125 -14.15 0.96 20.85
CA GLY A 125 -14.25 1.17 22.29
C GLY A 125 -13.48 0.13 23.12
N THR A 126 -12.47 -0.52 22.55
CA THR A 126 -11.66 -1.56 23.19
C THR A 126 -10.73 -0.97 24.23
N VAL A 127 -10.44 -1.74 25.28
CA VAL A 127 -9.45 -1.33 26.29
C VAL A 127 -8.06 -1.79 25.84
N GLU A 128 -7.20 -0.83 25.54
CA GLU A 128 -5.78 -1.06 25.26
C GLU A 128 -5.02 -1.21 26.57
N ASP A 129 -4.15 -2.22 26.67
CA ASP A 129 -3.36 -2.48 27.89
C ASP A 129 -1.95 -1.88 27.86
N ASN A 130 -1.59 -1.25 26.75
CA ASN A 130 -0.29 -0.63 26.49
C ASN A 130 0.91 -1.60 26.60
N SER A 131 0.69 -2.92 26.53
CA SER A 131 1.78 -3.91 26.58
C SER A 131 2.69 -3.84 25.35
N PHE A 132 2.22 -3.22 24.27
CA PHE A 132 3.00 -2.87 23.09
C PHE A 132 3.15 -1.36 23.00
N GLY A 133 4.35 -0.84 23.24
CA GLY A 133 4.65 0.58 23.22
C GLY A 133 5.94 0.89 22.46
N THR A 134 6.62 1.96 22.87
CA THR A 134 7.82 2.48 22.18
C THR A 134 8.92 1.43 22.03
N HIS A 135 9.24 0.68 23.10
CA HIS A 135 10.28 -0.34 23.06
C HIS A 135 9.90 -1.50 22.13
N GLU A 136 8.69 -2.00 22.27
CA GLU A 136 8.20 -3.12 21.48
C GLU A 136 8.14 -2.74 20.00
N PHE A 137 7.69 -1.53 19.66
CA PHE A 137 7.66 -1.09 18.26
C PHE A 137 9.06 -0.92 17.65
N LEU A 138 9.96 -0.21 18.33
CA LEU A 138 11.29 0.07 17.81
C LEU A 138 12.15 -1.19 17.72
N ASN A 139 11.99 -2.12 18.67
CA ASN A 139 12.65 -3.43 18.61
C ASN A 139 12.10 -4.29 17.47
N LEU A 140 10.79 -4.23 17.18
CA LEU A 140 10.20 -4.87 16.00
C LEU A 140 10.87 -4.36 14.71
N CYS A 141 11.02 -3.05 14.57
CA CYS A 141 11.68 -2.44 13.42
C CYS A 141 13.13 -2.93 13.26
N GLU A 142 13.88 -3.04 14.36
CA GLU A 142 15.24 -3.60 14.35
C GLU A 142 15.25 -5.08 13.92
N LEU A 143 14.29 -5.89 14.42
CA LEU A 143 14.20 -7.32 14.09
C LEU A 143 13.87 -7.59 12.62
N ILE A 144 13.04 -6.77 12.01
CA ILE A 144 12.67 -6.91 10.59
C ILE A 144 13.59 -6.11 9.65
N GLY A 145 14.39 -5.18 10.20
CA GLY A 145 15.35 -4.37 9.44
C GLY A 145 14.71 -3.21 8.69
N CYS A 146 13.63 -2.61 9.23
CA CYS A 146 12.95 -1.46 8.62
C CYS A 146 13.20 -0.16 9.39
N GLU A 147 12.97 0.97 8.70
CA GLU A 147 12.96 2.30 9.34
C GLU A 147 11.66 2.49 10.13
N PRO A 148 11.72 2.98 11.38
CA PRO A 148 10.51 3.40 12.09
C PRO A 148 9.99 4.74 11.55
N TYR A 149 8.67 4.85 11.44
CA TYR A 149 7.95 6.09 11.24
C TYR A 149 7.00 6.30 12.42
N ILE A 150 7.31 7.25 13.29
CA ILE A 150 6.55 7.56 14.49
C ILE A 150 5.53 8.65 14.19
N SER A 151 4.25 8.42 14.48
CA SER A 151 3.19 9.43 14.44
C SER A 151 3.05 10.09 15.81
N GLY A 152 3.39 11.38 15.89
CA GLY A 152 3.33 12.15 17.13
C GLY A 152 1.94 12.73 17.39
N ASN A 153 1.55 12.82 18.68
CA ASN A 153 0.25 13.31 19.13
C ASN A 153 0.20 14.86 19.15
N VAL A 154 -0.53 15.46 18.19
CA VAL A 154 -0.84 16.90 18.17
C VAL A 154 -2.27 17.16 18.64
N GLY A 155 -3.12 16.14 18.67
CA GLY A 155 -4.53 16.24 19.07
C GLY A 155 -4.69 16.51 20.56
N SER A 156 -4.44 15.52 21.40
CA SER A 156 -4.56 15.64 22.88
C SER A 156 -3.23 15.86 23.60
N GLY A 157 -2.09 15.60 22.93
CA GLY A 157 -0.76 15.71 23.51
C GLY A 157 -0.25 17.15 23.65
N SER A 158 0.88 17.29 24.34
CA SER A 158 1.55 18.57 24.51
C SER A 158 2.87 18.63 23.75
N VAL A 159 3.35 19.87 23.46
CA VAL A 159 4.67 20.09 22.87
C VAL A 159 5.78 19.48 23.70
N GLU A 160 5.67 19.59 25.04
CA GLU A 160 6.65 19.02 25.96
C GLU A 160 6.68 17.50 25.89
N GLU A 161 5.52 16.87 25.85
CA GLU A 161 5.38 15.41 25.73
C GLU A 161 6.04 14.89 24.45
N MET A 162 5.74 15.50 23.30
CA MET A 162 6.34 15.13 22.03
C MET A 162 7.86 15.33 22.02
N ALA A 163 8.34 16.47 22.55
CA ALA A 163 9.77 16.75 22.65
C ALA A 163 10.50 15.72 23.52
N LYS A 164 9.90 15.33 24.65
CA LYS A 164 10.43 14.28 25.54
C LYS A 164 10.45 12.91 24.89
N TRP A 165 9.45 12.59 24.05
CA TRP A 165 9.45 11.32 23.32
C TRP A 165 10.60 11.22 22.31
N VAL A 166 10.86 12.29 21.54
CA VAL A 166 11.99 12.36 20.63
C VAL A 166 13.32 12.21 21.39
N GLU A 167 13.47 12.92 22.53
CA GLU A 167 14.66 12.82 23.38
C GLU A 167 14.83 11.40 23.96
N TYR A 168 13.76 10.78 24.45
CA TYR A 168 13.75 9.42 24.97
C TYR A 168 14.26 8.40 23.94
N MET A 169 13.77 8.51 22.72
CA MET A 169 14.13 7.57 21.67
C MET A 169 15.55 7.77 21.13
N THR A 170 16.02 9.01 21.02
CA THR A 170 17.17 9.34 20.15
C THR A 170 18.37 9.98 20.85
N SER A 171 18.27 10.42 22.11
CA SER A 171 19.39 11.05 22.82
C SER A 171 20.31 10.04 23.53
N GLU A 172 21.63 10.22 23.37
CA GLU A 172 22.67 9.52 24.15
C GLU A 172 23.13 10.31 25.37
N GLN A 173 22.79 11.61 25.43
CA GLN A 173 23.19 12.50 26.52
C GLN A 173 22.69 11.99 27.87
N GLY A 174 23.33 12.39 28.96
CA GLY A 174 22.89 12.09 30.32
C GLY A 174 21.63 12.83 30.75
N SER A 175 20.73 13.05 29.82
CA SER A 175 19.46 13.76 30.03
C SER A 175 18.43 12.91 30.79
N PRO A 176 17.41 13.53 31.40
CA PRO A 176 16.39 12.78 32.14
C PRO A 176 15.71 11.70 31.28
N MET A 177 15.41 11.98 30.02
CA MET A 177 14.72 11.02 29.14
C MET A 177 15.65 9.89 28.66
N ALA A 178 16.92 10.17 28.37
CA ALA A 178 17.91 9.13 28.09
C ALA A 178 18.15 8.23 29.32
N LYS A 179 18.13 8.82 30.52
CA LYS A 179 18.24 8.07 31.78
C LYS A 179 17.05 7.14 31.99
N LEU A 180 15.84 7.67 31.80
CA LEU A 180 14.61 6.90 31.91
C LEU A 180 14.58 5.74 30.88
N ARG A 181 15.06 5.95 29.64
CA ARG A 181 15.19 4.86 28.67
C ARG A 181 16.11 3.73 29.17
N LYS A 182 17.26 4.09 29.77
CA LYS A 182 18.19 3.12 30.36
C LYS A 182 17.58 2.37 31.54
N GLU A 183 16.87 3.07 32.41
CA GLU A 183 16.13 2.48 33.53
C GLU A 183 15.06 1.48 33.03
N ASN A 184 14.46 1.75 31.87
CA ASN A 184 13.52 0.86 31.17
C ASN A 184 14.21 -0.23 30.33
N GLY A 185 15.52 -0.47 30.51
CA GLY A 185 16.25 -1.60 29.94
C GLY A 185 16.89 -1.36 28.56
N ARG A 186 16.84 -0.13 28.04
CA ARG A 186 17.49 0.18 26.74
C ARG A 186 18.63 1.18 26.92
N GLU A 187 19.88 0.67 26.88
CA GLU A 187 21.09 1.48 27.07
C GLU A 187 21.30 2.48 25.90
N LYS A 188 21.30 1.99 24.66
CA LYS A 188 21.54 2.82 23.46
C LYS A 188 20.26 3.38 22.87
N PRO A 189 20.28 4.62 22.33
CA PRO A 189 19.15 5.15 21.59
C PRO A 189 18.87 4.34 20.35
N TRP A 190 17.65 4.47 19.83
CA TRP A 190 17.32 3.99 18.50
C TRP A 190 17.64 5.07 17.46
N LYS A 191 17.70 4.66 16.20
CA LYS A 191 17.69 5.58 15.07
C LYS A 191 16.27 5.74 14.58
N VAL A 192 15.73 6.95 14.72
CA VAL A 192 14.38 7.30 14.27
C VAL A 192 14.54 8.36 13.18
N LYS A 193 14.29 7.98 11.94
CA LYS A 193 14.41 8.88 10.79
C LYS A 193 13.12 9.64 10.56
N PHE A 194 11.99 8.95 10.46
CA PHE A 194 10.72 9.55 10.08
C PHE A 194 9.88 9.88 11.31
N PHE A 195 9.41 11.11 11.37
CA PHE A 195 8.62 11.59 12.49
C PHE A 195 7.45 12.46 11.98
N GLY A 196 6.23 11.96 12.16
CA GLY A 196 4.99 12.67 11.85
C GLY A 196 4.61 13.61 12.99
N VAL A 197 4.33 14.86 12.67
CA VAL A 197 3.84 15.86 13.61
C VAL A 197 2.33 15.98 13.42
N GLY A 198 1.58 15.10 14.08
CA GLY A 198 0.13 14.95 13.96
C GLY A 198 -0.31 13.98 12.87
N ASN A 199 -1.58 13.64 12.89
CA ASN A 199 -2.29 12.80 11.94
C ASN A 199 -3.68 13.37 11.70
N GLU A 200 -4.16 13.38 10.45
CA GLU A 200 -5.54 13.78 10.08
C GLU A 200 -6.10 14.95 10.91
N SER A 201 -5.28 15.99 11.08
CA SER A 201 -5.60 17.09 11.99
C SER A 201 -6.85 17.88 11.58
N TRP A 202 -7.29 17.72 10.32
CA TRP A 202 -8.58 18.19 9.81
C TRP A 202 -9.79 17.37 10.30
N GLY A 203 -9.56 16.15 10.77
CA GLY A 203 -10.57 15.18 11.23
C GLY A 203 -10.31 14.71 12.65
N CYS A 204 -10.09 13.41 12.82
CA CYS A 204 -9.90 12.78 14.13
C CYS A 204 -8.71 13.34 14.92
N GLY A 205 -7.71 13.89 14.26
CA GLY A 205 -6.56 14.55 14.92
C GLY A 205 -6.84 15.95 15.44
N GLY A 206 -8.12 16.36 15.58
CA GLY A 206 -8.47 17.59 16.30
C GLY A 206 -9.44 18.54 15.59
N SER A 207 -10.01 18.16 14.42
CA SER A 207 -10.97 18.96 13.64
C SER A 207 -10.49 20.41 13.39
N MET A 208 -9.22 20.56 13.02
CA MET A 208 -8.54 21.84 12.90
C MET A 208 -8.76 22.47 11.53
N ARG A 209 -8.65 23.79 11.46
CA ARG A 209 -8.46 24.51 10.20
C ARG A 209 -6.99 24.44 9.79
N PRO A 210 -6.65 24.48 8.50
CA PRO A 210 -5.28 24.33 8.04
C PRO A 210 -4.32 25.40 8.59
N GLU A 211 -4.80 26.66 8.78
CA GLU A 211 -3.99 27.73 9.35
C GLU A 211 -3.64 27.44 10.82
N TYR A 212 -4.60 26.95 11.60
CA TYR A 212 -4.37 26.61 13.01
C TYR A 212 -3.40 25.44 13.14
N TYR A 213 -3.57 24.40 12.31
CA TYR A 213 -2.63 23.29 12.29
C TYR A 213 -1.23 23.76 11.84
N ALA A 214 -1.12 24.65 10.85
CA ALA A 214 0.16 25.21 10.42
C ALA A 214 0.90 25.89 11.58
N ASP A 215 0.19 26.64 12.45
CA ASP A 215 0.76 27.27 13.64
C ASP A 215 1.16 26.24 14.70
N LEU A 216 0.35 25.18 14.89
CA LEU A 216 0.72 24.08 15.79
C LEU A 216 1.94 23.32 15.24
N TYR A 217 1.95 22.98 13.95
CA TYR A 217 3.10 22.33 13.31
C TYR A 217 4.38 23.13 13.54
N ARG A 218 4.35 24.46 13.34
CA ARG A 218 5.47 25.35 13.59
C ARG A 218 5.96 25.22 15.02
N ARG A 219 5.05 25.24 15.99
CA ARG A 219 5.36 25.15 17.41
C ARG A 219 5.92 23.77 17.79
N TYR A 220 5.24 22.68 17.45
CA TYR A 220 5.67 21.32 17.77
C TYR A 220 6.99 20.94 17.09
N SER A 221 7.12 21.19 15.81
CA SER A 221 8.33 20.85 15.03
C SER A 221 9.57 21.59 15.51
N THR A 222 9.41 22.77 16.13
CA THR A 222 10.51 23.54 16.73
C THR A 222 11.17 22.79 17.89
N TYR A 223 10.41 22.07 18.66
CA TYR A 223 10.90 21.34 19.85
C TYR A 223 11.24 19.88 19.59
N CYS A 224 10.85 19.32 18.44
CA CYS A 224 11.36 18.03 17.97
C CYS A 224 12.79 18.23 17.45
N ARG A 225 13.76 18.04 18.34
CA ARG A 225 15.17 18.33 18.09
C ARG A 225 15.90 17.12 17.52
N ASN A 226 16.99 17.36 16.83
CA ASN A 226 17.94 16.32 16.46
C ASN A 226 18.91 16.09 17.62
N TYR A 227 19.11 14.83 18.01
CA TYR A 227 20.03 14.44 19.07
C TYR A 227 21.12 13.50 18.50
N ASP A 228 22.35 13.69 18.93
CA ASP A 228 23.47 12.76 18.75
C ASP A 228 23.64 12.18 17.33
N GLY A 229 23.48 13.05 16.32
CA GLY A 229 23.57 12.67 14.90
C GLY A 229 22.31 12.01 14.34
N ASN A 230 21.25 11.85 15.14
CA ASN A 230 19.96 11.44 14.64
C ASN A 230 19.22 12.66 14.04
N HIS A 231 19.00 12.65 12.73
CA HIS A 231 18.30 13.71 12.01
C HIS A 231 16.87 13.27 11.67
N LEU A 232 15.89 14.00 12.21
CA LEU A 232 14.48 13.74 11.95
C LEU A 232 14.05 14.28 10.58
N PHE A 233 13.46 13.42 9.79
CA PHE A 233 12.68 13.78 8.63
C PHE A 233 11.25 14.07 9.10
N LYS A 234 10.93 15.35 9.32
CA LYS A 234 9.66 15.78 9.90
C LYS A 234 8.58 15.85 8.84
N ILE A 235 7.48 15.15 9.07
CA ILE A 235 6.34 15.05 8.16
C ILE A 235 5.18 15.82 8.78
N ALA A 236 4.60 16.75 8.04
CA ALA A 236 3.39 17.45 8.46
C ALA A 236 2.15 16.63 8.12
N SER A 237 1.14 16.64 9.00
CA SER A 237 -0.19 16.09 8.72
C SER A 237 -0.81 16.82 7.54
N GLY A 238 -1.01 16.11 6.45
CA GLY A 238 -1.46 16.66 5.18
C GLY A 238 -2.95 16.45 4.93
N ALA A 239 -3.34 16.64 3.69
CA ALA A 239 -4.72 16.57 3.24
C ALA A 239 -5.27 15.15 3.15
N SER A 240 -6.59 15.04 3.04
CA SER A 240 -7.26 13.86 2.53
C SER A 240 -7.87 14.15 1.17
N ASP A 241 -7.78 13.18 0.26
CA ASP A 241 -8.44 13.21 -1.05
C ASP A 241 -8.22 14.54 -1.82
N TYR A 242 -9.28 15.32 -1.95
CA TYR A 242 -9.36 16.54 -2.79
C TYR A 242 -9.19 17.84 -2.01
N ASP A 243 -8.77 17.81 -0.73
CA ASP A 243 -8.56 19.04 0.05
C ASP A 243 -7.26 19.74 -0.35
N TYR A 244 -7.27 20.32 -1.52
CA TYR A 244 -6.14 21.09 -2.07
C TYR A 244 -5.84 22.35 -1.27
N ASN A 245 -6.85 22.93 -0.60
CA ASN A 245 -6.67 24.09 0.25
C ASN A 245 -5.75 23.79 1.44
N TRP A 246 -5.91 22.61 2.05
CA TRP A 246 -5.03 22.16 3.13
C TRP A 246 -3.56 22.14 2.70
N THR A 247 -3.28 21.55 1.55
CA THR A 247 -1.93 21.52 0.98
C THR A 247 -1.40 22.91 0.65
N GLU A 248 -2.21 23.78 0.02
CA GLU A 248 -1.82 25.16 -0.33
C GLU A 248 -1.44 25.96 0.93
N VAL A 249 -2.27 25.91 1.98
CA VAL A 249 -2.04 26.63 3.23
C VAL A 249 -0.78 26.17 3.93
N LEU A 250 -0.56 24.84 4.01
CA LEU A 250 0.63 24.30 4.67
C LEU A 250 1.91 24.63 3.90
N MET A 251 1.92 24.43 2.60
CA MET A 251 3.08 24.74 1.77
C MET A 251 3.47 26.21 1.86
N LYS A 252 2.47 27.10 1.83
CA LYS A 252 2.68 28.56 1.93
C LYS A 252 3.24 28.96 3.29
N ASN A 253 2.67 28.45 4.40
CA ASN A 253 2.94 28.95 5.74
C ASN A 253 4.12 28.25 6.42
N VAL A 254 4.30 26.94 6.20
CA VAL A 254 5.28 26.12 6.94
C VAL A 254 6.08 25.16 6.05
N GLY A 255 5.95 25.23 4.72
CA GLY A 255 6.69 24.37 3.79
C GLY A 255 8.19 24.36 4.05
N HIS A 256 8.79 25.52 4.32
CA HIS A 256 10.23 25.67 4.63
C HIS A 256 10.68 24.98 5.95
N ARG A 257 9.76 24.41 6.73
CA ARG A 257 10.02 23.75 8.03
C ARG A 257 9.81 22.26 8.00
N MET A 258 9.20 21.73 6.93
CA MET A 258 8.93 20.29 6.80
C MET A 258 9.86 19.64 5.78
N ALA A 259 10.13 18.36 5.96
CA ALA A 259 10.82 17.53 5.00
C ALA A 259 9.82 16.67 4.19
N GLY A 260 8.63 16.44 4.70
CA GLY A 260 7.55 15.75 4.04
C GLY A 260 6.17 16.32 4.37
N LEU A 261 5.24 16.16 3.45
CA LEU A 261 3.83 16.46 3.59
C LEU A 261 3.01 15.20 3.36
N SER A 262 2.16 14.83 4.31
CA SER A 262 1.28 13.67 4.23
C SER A 262 0.15 13.89 3.22
N LEU A 263 -0.38 12.79 2.68
CA LEU A 263 -1.63 12.73 1.91
C LEU A 263 -2.29 11.39 2.16
N HIS A 264 -3.58 11.39 2.45
CA HIS A 264 -4.37 10.17 2.58
C HIS A 264 -5.32 10.02 1.39
N TYR A 265 -5.44 8.79 0.89
CA TYR A 265 -6.39 8.45 -0.17
C TYR A 265 -6.86 7.01 -0.05
N TYR A 266 -8.14 6.81 0.18
CA TYR A 266 -8.74 5.47 0.20
C TYR A 266 -9.61 5.20 -1.04
N THR A 267 -9.49 3.97 -1.56
CA THR A 267 -10.43 3.42 -2.53
C THR A 267 -11.65 2.92 -1.76
N VAL A 268 -12.64 3.79 -1.66
CA VAL A 268 -13.85 3.61 -0.84
C VAL A 268 -15.06 4.15 -1.61
N THR A 269 -16.22 3.54 -1.41
CA THR A 269 -17.47 3.95 -2.06
C THR A 269 -18.02 5.26 -1.51
N GLY A 270 -17.76 5.54 -0.24
CA GLY A 270 -18.17 6.74 0.47
C GLY A 270 -17.87 6.64 1.95
N TRP A 271 -17.95 7.78 2.65
CA TRP A 271 -17.66 7.85 4.07
C TRP A 271 -18.89 7.64 4.97
N SER A 272 -20.09 7.58 4.37
CA SER A 272 -21.33 7.30 5.07
C SER A 272 -22.06 6.09 4.47
N GLY A 273 -22.74 5.30 5.31
CA GLY A 273 -23.44 4.10 4.88
C GLY A 273 -22.52 2.89 4.64
N SER A 274 -23.05 1.87 3.97
CA SER A 274 -22.31 0.67 3.59
C SER A 274 -21.25 1.01 2.54
N LYS A 275 -20.07 0.42 2.70
CA LYS A 275 -18.95 0.52 1.76
C LYS A 275 -18.90 -0.64 0.78
N GLY A 276 -19.82 -1.59 0.92
CA GLY A 276 -19.85 -2.82 0.13
C GLY A 276 -19.02 -3.95 0.74
N SER A 277 -19.34 -5.18 0.35
CA SER A 277 -18.66 -6.37 0.83
C SER A 277 -17.25 -6.49 0.27
N ALA A 278 -16.34 -6.98 1.09
CA ALA A 278 -14.99 -7.30 0.66
C ALA A 278 -14.97 -8.49 -0.32
N THR A 279 -15.90 -9.45 -0.20
CA THR A 279 -15.91 -10.71 -0.96
C THR A 279 -17.08 -10.87 -1.91
N GLU A 280 -18.23 -10.28 -1.58
CA GLU A 280 -19.47 -10.38 -2.37
C GLU A 280 -19.69 -9.10 -3.18
N PHE A 281 -19.26 -9.09 -4.44
CA PHE A 281 -19.36 -7.93 -5.33
C PHE A 281 -19.57 -8.36 -6.79
N THR A 282 -20.15 -7.48 -7.58
CA THR A 282 -20.40 -7.70 -9.01
C THR A 282 -19.20 -7.29 -9.88
N ASN A 283 -19.23 -7.66 -11.16
CA ASN A 283 -18.26 -7.18 -12.13
C ASN A 283 -18.30 -5.64 -12.29
N ASP A 284 -19.47 -5.04 -12.13
CA ASP A 284 -19.60 -3.57 -12.18
C ASP A 284 -18.96 -2.91 -10.96
N ASP A 285 -19.12 -3.48 -9.76
CA ASP A 285 -18.43 -3.02 -8.55
C ASP A 285 -16.91 -3.14 -8.68
N TYR A 286 -16.43 -4.21 -9.32
CA TYR A 286 -15.01 -4.38 -9.61
C TYR A 286 -14.48 -3.25 -10.52
N TYR A 287 -15.12 -3.00 -11.66
CA TYR A 287 -14.66 -1.94 -12.57
C TYR A 287 -14.82 -0.55 -11.96
N TRP A 288 -15.86 -0.33 -11.17
CA TRP A 288 -16.01 0.89 -10.38
C TRP A 288 -14.81 1.07 -9.42
N THR A 289 -14.44 0.00 -8.71
CA THR A 289 -13.29 0.00 -7.80
C THR A 289 -11.99 0.36 -8.52
N MET A 290 -11.73 -0.24 -9.69
CA MET A 290 -10.56 0.08 -10.51
C MET A 290 -10.54 1.55 -10.94
N GLY A 291 -11.69 2.09 -11.35
CA GLY A 291 -11.83 3.50 -11.69
C GLY A 291 -11.58 4.42 -10.49
N LYS A 292 -12.14 4.08 -9.31
CA LYS A 292 -11.91 4.83 -8.07
C LYS A 292 -10.45 4.78 -7.62
N CYS A 293 -9.81 3.63 -7.73
CA CYS A 293 -8.39 3.46 -7.46
C CYS A 293 -7.54 4.41 -8.32
N LEU A 294 -7.81 4.47 -9.63
CA LEU A 294 -7.05 5.31 -10.56
C LEU A 294 -7.29 6.82 -10.41
N GLU A 295 -8.35 7.24 -9.70
CA GLU A 295 -8.55 8.66 -9.34
C GLU A 295 -7.44 9.22 -8.45
N ILE A 296 -6.64 8.37 -7.81
CA ILE A 296 -5.47 8.83 -7.05
C ILE A 296 -4.51 9.63 -7.95
N GLU A 297 -4.38 9.27 -9.24
CA GLU A 297 -3.45 9.97 -10.15
C GLU A 297 -3.81 11.46 -10.36
N PRO A 298 -5.04 11.84 -10.75
CA PRO A 298 -5.42 13.26 -10.82
C PRO A 298 -5.37 13.98 -9.47
N VAL A 299 -5.63 13.30 -8.35
CA VAL A 299 -5.46 13.86 -7.00
C VAL A 299 -3.99 14.21 -6.76
N LEU A 300 -3.09 13.25 -6.98
CA LEU A 300 -1.65 13.48 -6.85
C LEU A 300 -1.15 14.62 -7.73
N LYS A 301 -1.55 14.66 -9.00
CA LYS A 301 -1.15 15.74 -9.93
C LYS A 301 -1.46 17.12 -9.38
N LYS A 302 -2.64 17.31 -8.79
CA LYS A 302 -3.05 18.61 -8.25
C LYS A 302 -2.28 18.97 -6.97
N HIS A 303 -2.11 18.04 -6.04
CA HIS A 303 -1.28 18.27 -4.85
C HIS A 303 0.17 18.56 -5.22
N ILE A 304 0.74 17.78 -6.13
CA ILE A 304 2.11 17.98 -6.64
C ILE A 304 2.26 19.37 -7.29
N ALA A 305 1.31 19.78 -8.12
CA ALA A 305 1.34 21.10 -8.74
C ALA A 305 1.34 22.26 -7.72
N ILE A 306 0.59 22.10 -6.62
CA ILE A 306 0.63 23.06 -5.52
C ILE A 306 1.99 23.01 -4.82
N MET A 307 2.51 21.83 -4.55
CA MET A 307 3.83 21.68 -3.92
C MET A 307 4.94 22.29 -4.81
N ASP A 308 4.91 22.07 -6.12
CA ASP A 308 5.89 22.57 -7.09
C ASP A 308 5.89 24.12 -7.15
N LYS A 309 4.75 24.77 -6.91
CA LYS A 309 4.64 26.23 -6.81
C LYS A 309 5.47 26.80 -5.65
N TYR A 310 5.51 26.12 -4.50
CA TYR A 310 6.20 26.58 -3.29
C TYR A 310 7.57 25.95 -3.10
N ASP A 311 7.79 24.78 -3.68
CA ASP A 311 9.04 24.00 -3.63
C ASP A 311 9.41 23.46 -5.03
N PRO A 312 9.84 24.35 -5.95
CA PRO A 312 10.18 23.94 -7.33
C PRO A 312 11.42 23.03 -7.40
N LYS A 313 12.22 22.97 -6.34
CA LYS A 313 13.38 22.07 -6.24
C LYS A 313 13.04 20.68 -5.72
N LYS A 314 11.77 20.44 -5.43
CA LYS A 314 11.25 19.14 -4.94
C LYS A 314 11.98 18.60 -3.71
N GLN A 315 12.32 19.49 -2.77
CA GLN A 315 13.01 19.13 -1.52
C GLN A 315 12.05 18.54 -0.48
N ILE A 316 10.75 18.87 -0.56
CA ILE A 316 9.71 18.36 0.32
C ILE A 316 9.08 17.13 -0.33
N GLY A 317 9.22 15.95 0.31
CA GLY A 317 8.60 14.73 -0.18
C GLY A 317 7.08 14.74 0.02
N LEU A 318 6.32 14.17 -0.92
CA LEU A 318 4.93 13.80 -0.72
C LEU A 318 4.90 12.39 -0.13
N MET A 319 4.20 12.24 1.01
CA MET A 319 4.07 10.98 1.75
C MET A 319 2.61 10.54 1.68
N VAL A 320 2.30 9.51 0.86
CA VAL A 320 0.95 8.94 0.84
C VAL A 320 0.88 7.89 1.95
N ASP A 321 0.87 8.34 3.18
CA ASP A 321 1.08 7.51 4.36
C ASP A 321 -0.19 6.86 4.94
N GLU A 322 -1.33 7.02 4.22
CA GLU A 322 -2.49 6.14 4.30
C GLU A 322 -3.14 5.95 2.93
N TRP A 323 -3.27 4.71 2.49
CA TRP A 323 -3.97 4.35 1.27
C TRP A 323 -4.39 2.87 1.28
N GLY A 324 -5.31 2.50 0.42
CA GLY A 324 -5.80 1.15 0.28
C GLY A 324 -7.30 1.08 0.07
N THR A 325 -7.87 -0.12 0.15
CA THR A 325 -9.32 -0.35 0.08
C THR A 325 -9.95 -0.30 1.46
N TRP A 326 -11.18 0.21 1.50
CA TRP A 326 -11.99 0.23 2.73
C TRP A 326 -13.39 -0.28 2.42
N TRP A 327 -13.65 -1.52 2.85
CA TRP A 327 -14.94 -2.20 2.71
C TRP A 327 -15.67 -2.28 4.05
N ASP A 328 -16.89 -2.79 4.03
CA ASP A 328 -17.59 -3.14 5.26
C ASP A 328 -16.83 -4.25 5.99
N GLU A 329 -16.88 -4.24 7.30
CA GLU A 329 -16.28 -5.25 8.17
C GLU A 329 -16.91 -6.61 7.90
N GLU A 330 -16.09 -7.66 7.99
CA GLU A 330 -16.59 -9.04 7.84
C GLU A 330 -17.66 -9.36 8.91
N PRO A 331 -18.76 -10.02 8.51
CA PRO A 331 -19.81 -10.39 9.44
C PRO A 331 -19.29 -11.21 10.62
N GLY A 332 -19.75 -10.88 11.82
CA GLY A 332 -19.34 -11.56 13.07
C GLY A 332 -18.03 -11.07 13.68
N THR A 333 -17.39 -10.08 13.10
CA THR A 333 -16.24 -9.37 13.70
C THR A 333 -16.68 -8.22 14.60
N VAL A 334 -15.76 -7.69 15.40
CA VAL A 334 -16.06 -6.57 16.30
C VAL A 334 -16.18 -5.29 15.47
N ARG A 335 -17.30 -4.60 15.61
CA ARG A 335 -17.54 -3.34 14.91
C ARG A 335 -16.53 -2.25 15.33
N GLY A 336 -15.98 -1.58 14.34
CA GLY A 336 -14.93 -0.57 14.53
C GLY A 336 -13.52 -1.15 14.60
N HIS A 337 -13.36 -2.47 14.43
CA HIS A 337 -12.05 -3.12 14.27
C HIS A 337 -11.58 -3.19 12.82
N LEU A 338 -12.44 -2.81 11.88
CA LEU A 338 -12.16 -2.72 10.44
C LEU A 338 -11.55 -3.99 9.82
N TYR A 339 -11.91 -5.16 10.37
CA TYR A 339 -11.47 -6.42 9.81
C TYR A 339 -12.23 -6.70 8.51
N GLN A 340 -11.52 -6.78 7.41
CA GLN A 340 -12.06 -7.16 6.11
C GLN A 340 -11.19 -8.23 5.45
N GLN A 341 -11.79 -9.07 4.59
CA GLN A 341 -11.07 -9.98 3.72
C GLN A 341 -10.44 -9.20 2.56
N ASN A 342 -9.40 -9.78 1.96
CA ASN A 342 -8.71 -9.24 0.79
C ASN A 342 -8.77 -10.24 -0.36
N THR A 343 -9.28 -9.82 -1.51
CA THR A 343 -9.44 -10.65 -2.70
C THR A 343 -8.43 -10.27 -3.79
N LEU A 344 -8.49 -10.95 -4.94
CA LEU A 344 -7.70 -10.54 -6.11
C LEU A 344 -8.05 -9.12 -6.58
N ARG A 345 -9.30 -8.62 -6.33
CA ARG A 345 -9.67 -7.21 -6.57
C ARG A 345 -8.75 -6.24 -5.81
N ASP A 346 -8.48 -6.52 -4.54
CA ASP A 346 -7.61 -5.68 -3.70
C ASP A 346 -6.15 -5.75 -4.17
N ALA A 347 -5.70 -6.90 -4.67
CA ALA A 347 -4.38 -7.02 -5.30
C ALA A 347 -4.25 -6.11 -6.53
N PHE A 348 -5.30 -5.97 -7.34
CA PHE A 348 -5.31 -5.00 -8.46
C PHE A 348 -5.26 -3.56 -7.97
N VAL A 349 -6.00 -3.21 -6.92
CA VAL A 349 -5.89 -1.87 -6.32
C VAL A 349 -4.44 -1.60 -5.89
N ALA A 350 -3.78 -2.57 -5.26
CA ALA A 350 -2.38 -2.40 -4.87
C ALA A 350 -1.45 -2.23 -6.08
N SER A 351 -1.55 -3.07 -7.11
CA SER A 351 -0.68 -3.00 -8.28
C SER A 351 -0.86 -1.71 -9.08
N LEU A 352 -2.11 -1.31 -9.34
CA LEU A 352 -2.41 -0.08 -10.08
C LEU A 352 -1.94 1.17 -9.32
N THR A 353 -2.14 1.19 -8.00
CA THR A 353 -1.70 2.32 -7.16
C THR A 353 -0.17 2.42 -7.12
N LEU A 354 0.54 1.29 -6.96
CA LEU A 354 2.01 1.27 -7.00
C LEU A 354 2.55 1.73 -8.36
N ASP A 355 1.93 1.33 -9.48
CA ASP A 355 2.31 1.80 -10.82
C ASP A 355 2.20 3.33 -10.92
N VAL A 356 1.14 3.92 -10.36
CA VAL A 356 0.98 5.38 -10.28
C VAL A 356 2.05 6.00 -9.40
N PHE A 357 2.34 5.44 -8.22
CA PHE A 357 3.37 6.00 -7.34
C PHE A 357 4.75 6.02 -7.98
N HIS A 358 5.12 4.98 -8.72
CA HIS A 358 6.39 4.93 -9.45
C HIS A 358 6.50 6.06 -10.48
N LYS A 359 5.42 6.40 -11.16
CA LYS A 359 5.37 7.47 -12.16
C LYS A 359 5.68 8.85 -11.56
N TYR A 360 5.39 9.06 -10.26
CA TYR A 360 5.61 10.31 -9.55
C TYR A 360 6.71 10.21 -8.49
N THR A 361 7.65 9.28 -8.65
CA THR A 361 8.73 9.04 -7.67
C THR A 361 9.69 10.21 -7.50
N ASP A 362 9.68 11.19 -8.40
CA ASP A 362 10.39 12.45 -8.23
C ASP A 362 9.85 13.27 -7.05
N ARG A 363 8.56 13.13 -6.69
CA ARG A 363 7.92 13.84 -5.58
C ARG A 363 7.48 12.88 -4.46
N ILE A 364 6.96 11.69 -4.79
CA ILE A 364 6.53 10.69 -3.79
C ILE A 364 7.76 9.98 -3.23
N LYS A 365 7.97 10.11 -1.91
CA LYS A 365 9.15 9.53 -1.24
C LYS A 365 8.81 8.41 -0.27
N MET A 366 7.54 8.28 0.13
CA MET A 366 7.04 7.23 1.01
C MET A 366 5.56 7.01 0.76
N THR A 367 5.12 5.78 0.92
CA THR A 367 3.69 5.44 1.07
C THR A 367 3.52 4.36 2.13
N ASN A 368 2.38 4.32 2.81
CA ASN A 368 2.12 3.32 3.82
C ASN A 368 0.71 2.76 3.60
N ILE A 369 0.63 1.52 3.13
CA ILE A 369 -0.67 0.88 2.92
C ILE A 369 -1.34 0.56 4.26
N ALA A 370 -2.62 0.75 4.33
CA ALA A 370 -3.44 0.48 5.52
C ALA A 370 -4.12 -0.90 5.42
N GLN A 371 -3.72 -1.91 6.25
CA GLN A 371 -2.65 -1.89 7.23
C GLN A 371 -1.84 -3.20 7.15
N ILE A 372 -0.84 -3.35 7.99
CA ILE A 372 0.09 -4.49 7.90
C ILE A 372 -0.57 -5.84 8.25
N ALA A 373 -1.51 -5.86 9.20
CA ALA A 373 -2.19 -7.08 9.64
C ALA A 373 -3.66 -6.81 10.03
N ASN A 374 -4.55 -7.71 9.66
CA ASN A 374 -5.94 -7.83 10.12
C ASN A 374 -6.89 -6.64 9.87
N VAL A 375 -6.41 -5.53 9.38
CA VAL A 375 -7.17 -4.29 9.27
C VAL A 375 -7.15 -3.78 7.84
N LEU A 376 -8.30 -3.45 7.29
CA LEU A 376 -8.46 -2.89 5.95
C LEU A 376 -7.76 -3.74 4.88
N GLN A 377 -7.02 -3.12 3.95
CA GLN A 377 -6.25 -3.84 2.92
C GLN A 377 -4.94 -4.38 3.50
N SER A 378 -5.04 -5.42 4.33
CA SER A 378 -3.90 -5.96 5.07
C SER A 378 -3.02 -6.89 4.24
N MET A 379 -1.73 -6.92 4.62
CA MET A 379 -0.78 -7.90 4.07
C MET A 379 -1.04 -9.30 4.60
N ILE A 380 -1.42 -9.39 5.86
CA ILE A 380 -1.47 -10.64 6.64
C ILE A 380 -2.77 -10.68 7.41
N LEU A 381 -3.40 -11.84 7.44
CA LEU A 381 -4.50 -12.12 8.38
C LEU A 381 -4.02 -13.16 9.39
N THR A 382 -4.37 -12.95 10.66
CA THR A 382 -4.07 -13.89 11.75
C THR A 382 -5.34 -14.27 12.51
N LYS A 383 -5.38 -15.50 12.98
CA LYS A 383 -6.44 -15.99 13.88
C LYS A 383 -5.85 -17.07 14.75
N GLU A 384 -5.84 -16.84 16.08
CA GLU A 384 -5.18 -17.75 17.01
C GLU A 384 -3.73 -18.03 16.59
N ASP A 385 -3.34 -19.28 16.41
CA ASP A 385 -2.01 -19.70 15.96
C ASP A 385 -1.84 -19.73 14.43
N LYS A 386 -2.89 -19.40 13.65
CA LYS A 386 -2.86 -19.41 12.19
C LYS A 386 -2.51 -18.05 11.60
N MET A 387 -1.85 -18.08 10.48
CA MET A 387 -1.55 -16.92 9.64
C MET A 387 -1.85 -17.24 8.16
N VAL A 388 -2.32 -16.27 7.41
CA VAL A 388 -2.47 -16.35 5.96
C VAL A 388 -1.99 -15.08 5.28
N LEU A 389 -1.29 -15.24 4.16
CA LEU A 389 -0.84 -14.14 3.31
C LEU A 389 -1.96 -13.76 2.35
N THR A 390 -2.29 -12.47 2.26
CA THR A 390 -3.35 -11.99 1.36
C THR A 390 -2.85 -11.87 -0.09
N PRO A 391 -3.74 -11.76 -1.08
CA PRO A 391 -3.35 -11.42 -2.44
C PRO A 391 -2.58 -10.09 -2.53
N THR A 392 -2.87 -9.12 -1.66
CA THR A 392 -2.14 -7.86 -1.55
C THR A 392 -0.68 -8.06 -1.13
N TYR A 393 -0.41 -8.95 -0.15
CA TYR A 393 0.95 -9.34 0.22
C TYR A 393 1.75 -9.81 -1.01
N HIS A 394 1.15 -10.66 -1.82
CA HIS A 394 1.83 -11.22 -2.99
C HIS A 394 2.16 -10.18 -4.05
N VAL A 395 1.35 -9.12 -4.20
CA VAL A 395 1.71 -7.98 -5.05
C VAL A 395 2.95 -7.29 -4.52
N PHE A 396 2.98 -6.93 -3.25
CA PHE A 396 4.16 -6.27 -2.64
C PHE A 396 5.41 -7.14 -2.72
N GLU A 397 5.26 -8.46 -2.51
CA GLU A 397 6.36 -9.42 -2.60
C GLU A 397 6.91 -9.51 -4.04
N MET A 398 6.06 -9.53 -5.05
CA MET A 398 6.48 -9.53 -6.46
C MET A 398 7.09 -8.19 -6.89
N TYR A 399 6.51 -7.07 -6.44
CA TYR A 399 6.92 -5.71 -6.80
C TYR A 399 8.16 -5.21 -6.03
N LYS A 400 8.62 -5.91 -4.97
CA LYS A 400 9.81 -5.49 -4.21
C LYS A 400 11.09 -5.35 -5.06
N VAL A 401 11.09 -5.89 -6.27
CA VAL A 401 12.19 -5.74 -7.26
C VAL A 401 12.37 -4.29 -7.73
N HIS A 402 11.36 -3.44 -7.55
CA HIS A 402 11.41 -2.02 -7.91
C HIS A 402 11.96 -1.14 -6.77
N GLN A 403 12.16 -1.68 -5.55
CA GLN A 403 12.72 -0.93 -4.42
C GLN A 403 14.14 -0.45 -4.73
N ASP A 404 14.39 0.86 -4.58
CA ASP A 404 15.66 1.53 -4.86
C ASP A 404 16.18 1.33 -6.30
N ALA A 405 15.31 0.88 -7.23
CA ALA A 405 15.60 0.77 -8.65
C ALA A 405 15.36 2.10 -9.39
N THR A 406 16.04 2.30 -10.51
CA THR A 406 15.81 3.46 -11.36
C THR A 406 14.49 3.30 -12.12
N TYR A 407 13.54 4.23 -11.94
CA TYR A 407 12.31 4.26 -12.72
C TYR A 407 12.60 4.47 -14.20
N LEU A 408 11.99 3.68 -15.05
CA LEU A 408 12.08 3.80 -16.50
C LEU A 408 10.74 4.31 -17.05
N PRO A 409 10.70 5.54 -17.60
CA PRO A 409 9.49 6.04 -18.25
C PRO A 409 9.03 5.11 -19.36
N LEU A 410 7.73 4.97 -19.52
CA LEU A 410 7.14 4.17 -20.57
C LEU A 410 5.90 4.82 -21.20
N GLU A 411 5.63 4.48 -22.45
CA GLU A 411 4.41 4.80 -23.14
C GLU A 411 3.60 3.51 -23.35
N LEU A 412 2.37 3.52 -22.86
CA LEU A 412 1.44 2.41 -23.00
C LEU A 412 0.29 2.81 -23.93
N ASN A 413 0.15 2.13 -25.05
CA ASN A 413 -0.96 2.26 -25.99
C ASN A 413 -1.82 1.00 -25.91
N CYS A 414 -2.98 1.12 -25.27
CA CYS A 414 -4.01 0.09 -25.20
C CYS A 414 -5.36 0.75 -25.47
N GLU A 415 -5.99 0.37 -26.58
CA GLU A 415 -7.30 0.93 -26.94
C GLU A 415 -8.43 0.40 -26.07
N ARG A 416 -8.24 -0.79 -25.50
CA ARG A 416 -9.27 -1.44 -24.68
C ARG A 416 -9.38 -0.79 -23.32
N LYS A 417 -10.59 -0.33 -23.01
CA LYS A 417 -10.95 0.33 -21.77
C LYS A 417 -12.40 0.06 -21.41
N VAL A 418 -12.72 0.16 -20.14
CA VAL A 418 -14.09 0.17 -19.63
C VAL A 418 -14.39 1.56 -19.08
N VAL A 419 -15.59 2.06 -19.33
CA VAL A 419 -16.08 3.31 -18.75
C VAL A 419 -17.17 2.96 -17.76
N ARG A 420 -17.03 3.43 -16.53
CA ARG A 420 -18.04 3.34 -15.48
C ARG A 420 -18.20 4.69 -14.83
N ASP A 421 -19.43 5.19 -14.86
CA ASP A 421 -19.71 6.59 -14.57
C ASP A 421 -18.77 7.48 -15.42
N ASP A 422 -18.12 8.45 -14.84
CA ASP A 422 -17.16 9.31 -15.55
C ASP A 422 -15.71 8.78 -15.53
N ARG A 423 -15.50 7.52 -15.05
CA ARG A 423 -14.16 6.92 -14.88
C ARG A 423 -13.78 6.04 -16.06
N ILE A 424 -12.57 6.23 -16.53
CA ILE A 424 -11.98 5.40 -17.59
C ILE A 424 -10.99 4.43 -16.96
N VAL A 425 -11.23 3.14 -17.17
CA VAL A 425 -10.35 2.05 -16.71
C VAL A 425 -9.64 1.44 -17.92
N PRO A 426 -8.36 1.74 -18.15
CA PRO A 426 -7.56 1.03 -19.13
C PRO A 426 -7.43 -0.45 -18.76
N MET A 427 -7.51 -1.35 -19.73
CA MET A 427 -7.41 -2.78 -19.43
C MET A 427 -6.00 -3.24 -19.10
N VAL A 428 -4.99 -2.48 -19.45
CA VAL A 428 -3.59 -2.77 -19.10
C VAL A 428 -2.99 -1.60 -18.30
N SER A 429 -2.26 -1.93 -17.24
CA SER A 429 -1.36 -1.01 -16.54
C SER A 429 0.04 -1.57 -16.54
N ALA A 430 1.05 -0.70 -16.49
CA ALA A 430 2.45 -1.10 -16.50
C ALA A 430 3.35 -0.10 -15.77
N THR A 431 4.41 -0.64 -15.15
CA THR A 431 5.57 0.12 -14.67
C THR A 431 6.86 -0.60 -15.00
N ALA A 432 7.96 0.14 -15.13
CA ALA A 432 9.27 -0.43 -15.42
C ALA A 432 10.38 0.22 -14.58
N SER A 433 11.38 -0.57 -14.21
CA SER A 433 12.56 -0.08 -13.51
C SER A 433 13.81 -0.86 -13.89
N ARG A 434 14.98 -0.28 -13.58
CA ARG A 434 16.28 -0.95 -13.71
C ARG A 434 16.94 -1.05 -12.33
N ASP A 435 17.28 -2.27 -11.93
CA ASP A 435 17.95 -2.52 -10.66
C ASP A 435 19.45 -2.19 -10.71
N ALA A 436 20.12 -2.30 -9.56
CA ALA A 436 21.56 -2.05 -9.44
C ALA A 436 22.44 -3.03 -10.24
N ASN A 437 21.92 -4.19 -10.64
CA ASN A 437 22.62 -5.19 -11.47
C ASN A 437 22.43 -4.91 -12.97
N GLY A 438 21.60 -3.91 -13.33
CA GLY A 438 21.28 -3.55 -14.71
C GLY A 438 20.13 -4.34 -15.31
N PHE A 439 19.46 -5.21 -14.55
CA PHE A 439 18.28 -5.94 -15.03
C PHE A 439 17.06 -5.01 -15.09
N ILE A 440 16.24 -5.19 -16.12
CA ILE A 440 14.99 -4.45 -16.25
C ILE A 440 13.85 -5.29 -15.69
N HIS A 441 13.13 -4.72 -14.73
CA HIS A 441 11.92 -5.29 -14.17
C HIS A 441 10.71 -4.56 -14.72
N ILE A 442 9.69 -5.32 -15.15
CA ILE A 442 8.47 -4.77 -15.74
C ILE A 442 7.28 -5.44 -15.07
N SER A 443 6.47 -4.63 -14.42
CA SER A 443 5.19 -5.09 -13.88
C SER A 443 4.08 -4.76 -14.85
N LEU A 444 3.18 -5.72 -15.07
CA LEU A 444 2.04 -5.65 -16.00
C LEU A 444 0.79 -6.11 -15.29
N SER A 445 -0.29 -5.37 -15.38
CA SER A 445 -1.61 -5.75 -14.85
C SER A 445 -2.62 -5.78 -15.99
N ASN A 446 -3.32 -6.91 -16.17
CA ASN A 446 -4.48 -7.01 -17.04
C ASN A 446 -5.75 -7.05 -16.20
N VAL A 447 -6.45 -5.94 -16.12
CA VAL A 447 -7.68 -5.79 -15.32
C VAL A 447 -8.93 -6.32 -16.03
N ASP A 448 -8.82 -6.76 -17.28
CA ASP A 448 -9.93 -7.37 -18.01
C ASP A 448 -10.33 -8.71 -17.37
N LEU A 449 -11.62 -8.88 -17.09
CA LEU A 449 -12.12 -10.08 -16.44
C LEU A 449 -12.20 -11.30 -17.37
N GLN A 450 -12.14 -11.11 -18.69
CA GLN A 450 -12.43 -12.15 -19.67
C GLN A 450 -11.33 -12.33 -20.70
N GLU A 451 -10.72 -11.23 -21.18
CA GLU A 451 -9.86 -11.27 -22.35
C GLU A 451 -8.37 -11.17 -21.98
N SER A 452 -7.57 -12.01 -22.59
CA SER A 452 -6.11 -11.86 -22.58
C SER A 452 -5.69 -10.70 -23.48
N GLN A 453 -4.53 -10.10 -23.17
CA GLN A 453 -3.94 -9.01 -23.95
C GLN A 453 -2.63 -9.48 -24.61
N GLU A 454 -2.51 -9.28 -25.92
CA GLU A 454 -1.24 -9.45 -26.61
C GLU A 454 -0.47 -8.14 -26.55
N ILE A 455 0.71 -8.17 -25.93
CA ILE A 455 1.53 -6.99 -25.73
C ILE A 455 2.83 -7.11 -26.52
N GLU A 456 3.10 -6.12 -27.36
CA GLU A 456 4.42 -5.89 -27.92
C GLU A 456 5.17 -4.89 -27.06
N LEU A 457 6.30 -5.32 -26.44
CA LEU A 457 7.03 -4.53 -25.48
C LEU A 457 8.44 -4.25 -26.00
N ASN A 458 8.72 -2.97 -26.25
CA ASN A 458 9.96 -2.46 -26.77
C ASN A 458 10.78 -1.82 -25.64
N LEU A 459 12.11 -2.06 -25.65
CA LEU A 459 13.04 -1.60 -24.61
C LEU A 459 14.02 -0.54 -25.14
N GLY A 460 13.61 0.24 -26.15
CA GLY A 460 14.48 1.22 -26.79
C GLY A 460 15.72 0.56 -27.39
N GLU A 461 16.90 1.06 -27.05
CA GLU A 461 18.19 0.51 -27.54
C GLU A 461 18.62 -0.78 -26.83
N VAL A 462 18.00 -1.12 -25.68
CA VAL A 462 18.31 -2.33 -24.94
C VAL A 462 17.73 -3.54 -25.68
N LYS A 463 18.58 -4.57 -25.88
CA LYS A 463 18.16 -5.81 -26.50
C LYS A 463 18.00 -6.90 -25.45
N ALA A 464 16.77 -7.36 -25.25
CA ALA A 464 16.49 -8.48 -24.37
C ALA A 464 17.19 -9.76 -24.89
N LYS A 465 17.89 -10.45 -24.00
CA LYS A 465 18.53 -11.76 -24.26
C LYS A 465 17.70 -12.89 -23.65
N SER A 466 17.13 -12.66 -22.50
CA SER A 466 16.24 -13.60 -21.80
C SER A 466 15.18 -12.87 -21.02
N VAL A 467 14.10 -13.55 -20.73
CA VAL A 467 13.02 -13.07 -19.86
C VAL A 467 12.51 -14.21 -18.99
N THR A 468 12.33 -13.92 -17.71
CA THR A 468 11.62 -14.77 -16.76
C THR A 468 10.49 -13.96 -16.13
N GLY A 469 9.51 -14.62 -15.55
CA GLY A 469 8.39 -13.91 -14.95
C GLY A 469 7.65 -14.70 -13.88
N ARG A 470 6.89 -13.97 -13.09
CA ARG A 470 5.94 -14.51 -12.10
C ARG A 470 4.57 -13.90 -12.35
N ILE A 471 3.52 -14.67 -12.08
CA ILE A 471 2.13 -14.28 -12.28
C ILE A 471 1.32 -14.51 -11.01
N LEU A 472 0.50 -13.54 -10.66
CA LEU A 472 -0.58 -13.63 -9.67
C LEU A 472 -1.91 -13.56 -10.42
N THR A 473 -2.73 -14.59 -10.29
CA THR A 473 -4.05 -14.70 -10.93
C THR A 473 -4.89 -15.74 -10.20
N ALA A 474 -6.21 -15.73 -10.46
CA ALA A 474 -7.15 -16.70 -9.92
C ALA A 474 -8.28 -16.99 -10.92
N ASN A 475 -9.13 -17.97 -10.62
CA ASN A 475 -10.28 -18.30 -11.47
C ASN A 475 -11.31 -17.17 -11.47
N ASN A 476 -11.58 -16.58 -10.29
CA ASN A 476 -12.51 -15.49 -10.11
C ASN A 476 -11.83 -14.29 -9.47
N ILE A 477 -12.32 -13.10 -9.78
CA ILE A 477 -11.78 -11.85 -9.23
C ILE A 477 -12.04 -11.70 -7.72
N GLY A 478 -13.05 -12.39 -7.20
CA GLY A 478 -13.37 -12.47 -5.77
C GLY A 478 -12.63 -13.57 -5.01
N ASP A 479 -11.75 -14.34 -5.67
CA ASP A 479 -10.96 -15.37 -4.99
C ASP A 479 -9.99 -14.75 -3.98
N TYR A 480 -9.85 -15.40 -2.82
CA TYR A 480 -9.00 -14.97 -1.71
C TYR A 480 -8.37 -16.14 -0.95
N ASN A 481 -7.40 -15.85 -0.13
CA ASN A 481 -6.77 -16.82 0.75
C ASN A 481 -7.46 -16.82 2.12
N SER A 482 -7.81 -18.00 2.62
CA SER A 482 -8.38 -18.18 3.96
C SER A 482 -7.50 -19.09 4.82
N PHE A 483 -7.78 -19.17 6.11
CA PHE A 483 -7.05 -20.06 7.03
C PHE A 483 -7.19 -21.55 6.68
N GLU A 484 -8.27 -21.92 5.97
CA GLU A 484 -8.54 -23.28 5.48
C GLU A 484 -7.93 -23.51 4.09
N LYS A 485 -7.80 -22.46 3.29
CA LYS A 485 -7.25 -22.49 1.92
C LYS A 485 -6.25 -21.34 1.73
N PRO A 486 -5.02 -21.46 2.24
CA PRO A 486 -4.09 -20.33 2.35
C PRO A 486 -3.37 -19.97 1.03
N SER A 487 -3.60 -20.71 -0.07
CA SER A 487 -2.86 -20.54 -1.33
C SER A 487 -3.75 -20.58 -2.57
N VAL A 488 -5.01 -20.14 -2.46
CA VAL A 488 -5.93 -20.02 -3.62
C VAL A 488 -5.38 -19.00 -4.63
N VAL A 489 -4.90 -17.88 -4.12
CA VAL A 489 -4.27 -16.80 -4.88
C VAL A 489 -2.82 -16.70 -4.45
N ALA A 490 -1.92 -17.27 -5.23
CA ALA A 490 -0.49 -17.28 -4.94
C ALA A 490 0.34 -17.15 -6.23
N PRO A 491 1.53 -16.54 -6.18
CA PRO A 491 2.38 -16.38 -7.35
C PRO A 491 2.84 -17.72 -7.93
N LYS A 492 2.86 -17.77 -9.26
CA LYS A 492 3.34 -18.92 -10.05
C LYS A 492 4.36 -18.45 -11.09
N GLU A 493 5.11 -19.39 -11.69
CA GLU A 493 5.94 -19.09 -12.84
C GLU A 493 5.09 -18.61 -14.02
N PHE A 494 5.58 -17.59 -14.72
CA PHE A 494 4.94 -17.03 -15.90
C PHE A 494 5.74 -17.35 -17.15
N THR A 495 5.13 -18.06 -18.09
CA THR A 495 5.74 -18.50 -19.34
C THR A 495 5.20 -17.79 -20.58
N GLY A 496 4.30 -16.81 -20.39
CA GLY A 496 3.63 -16.07 -21.46
C GLY A 496 4.48 -14.98 -22.11
N ALA A 497 5.72 -14.74 -21.64
CA ALA A 497 6.64 -13.76 -22.22
C ALA A 497 7.74 -14.45 -23.01
N LYS A 498 8.07 -13.92 -24.22
CA LYS A 498 9.12 -14.45 -25.10
C LYS A 498 9.92 -13.32 -25.71
N VAL A 499 11.24 -13.52 -25.81
CA VAL A 499 12.12 -12.62 -26.58
C VAL A 499 11.84 -12.76 -28.06
N ASN A 500 11.67 -11.63 -28.75
CA ASN A 500 11.44 -11.55 -30.18
C ASN A 500 12.29 -10.45 -30.79
N LYS A 501 13.41 -10.83 -31.47
CA LYS A 501 14.36 -9.89 -32.12
C LYS A 501 14.84 -8.75 -31.18
N GLY A 502 15.00 -9.04 -29.89
CA GLY A 502 15.44 -8.07 -28.88
C GLY A 502 14.33 -7.25 -28.20
N SER A 503 13.09 -7.36 -28.65
CA SER A 503 11.87 -6.93 -27.95
C SER A 503 11.23 -8.12 -27.23
N LEU A 504 10.10 -7.89 -26.55
CA LEU A 504 9.30 -8.96 -25.92
C LEU A 504 7.92 -9.03 -26.56
N LYS A 505 7.42 -10.25 -26.72
CA LYS A 505 6.00 -10.53 -26.93
C LYS A 505 5.45 -11.16 -25.67
N VAL A 506 4.36 -10.61 -25.16
CA VAL A 506 3.73 -11.05 -23.90
C VAL A 506 2.26 -11.33 -24.14
N THR A 507 1.84 -12.55 -23.90
CA THR A 507 0.42 -12.91 -23.80
C THR A 507 0.01 -12.81 -22.33
N LEU A 508 -0.62 -11.70 -21.96
CA LEU A 508 -1.01 -11.39 -20.59
C LEU A 508 -2.44 -11.89 -20.33
N PRO A 509 -2.62 -12.94 -19.51
CA PRO A 509 -3.95 -13.52 -19.27
C PRO A 509 -4.92 -12.51 -18.64
N ALA A 510 -6.21 -12.73 -18.80
CA ALA A 510 -7.24 -12.00 -18.06
C ALA A 510 -7.02 -12.13 -16.54
N LYS A 511 -7.40 -11.11 -15.77
CA LYS A 511 -7.30 -11.10 -14.29
C LYS A 511 -5.90 -11.49 -13.79
N SER A 512 -4.85 -10.88 -14.37
CA SER A 512 -3.48 -11.23 -14.00
C SER A 512 -2.60 -10.02 -13.69
N ILE A 513 -1.71 -10.21 -12.73
CA ILE A 513 -0.62 -9.29 -12.39
C ILE A 513 0.67 -10.07 -12.61
N VAL A 514 1.54 -9.55 -13.46
CA VAL A 514 2.78 -10.20 -13.88
C VAL A 514 3.96 -9.30 -13.59
N VAL A 515 5.04 -9.87 -13.07
CA VAL A 515 6.33 -9.19 -12.94
C VAL A 515 7.36 -9.96 -13.76
N LEU A 516 8.00 -9.27 -14.70
CA LEU A 516 9.03 -9.78 -15.58
C LEU A 516 10.41 -9.30 -15.13
N GLU A 517 11.42 -10.18 -15.26
CA GLU A 517 12.85 -9.84 -15.18
C GLU A 517 13.45 -10.06 -16.57
N VAL A 518 14.07 -9.02 -17.12
CA VAL A 518 14.67 -9.00 -18.45
C VAL A 518 16.18 -8.78 -18.35
N LYS A 519 16.94 -9.68 -19.02
CA LYS A 519 18.41 -9.66 -19.07
C LYS A 519 18.92 -9.43 -20.47
#